data_d273259b5956254c8c6f8cacc0ad3918
#
_entry.id   d273259b5956254c8c6f8cacc0ad3918
#
_cell.length_a   1.000
_cell.length_b   1.000
_cell.length_c   1.000
_cell.angle_alpha   90.00
_cell.angle_beta   90.00
_cell.angle_gamma   90.00
#
_symmetry.space_group_name_H-M   'P 1'
#
loop_
_entity.id
_entity.type
_entity.pdbx_description
1 polymer ?
#
loop_
_entity_poly.entity_id
_entity_poly.type
_entity_poly.pdbx_seq_one_letter_code
_entity_poly.pdbx_strand_id
1 'polypeptide(L)'
;GWSKKGVSLPVEREVARGERTFVRFEQRFAGLPVFGAGALVQVEKDGGVAFALVDVSRDDAEMHAEGFETAAATGPGSAVTAALGAVPPGAPGVSADEPVLMVYEPSVIGNAGPSRLVWHVRARNPEGDVNQVVLVDASSGEVALSYSDVKHAKNRQIYDANNVPGSLGTLVRSEGGAATGISDVDLAYQYFGDTYDFYFTRFGRDSYDGAGAALLARVRYCETTGSCP
;
A
#
# COMPACT_ATOMS: atom_id res chain seq x y z
N GLY A 1 -17.71 -24.16 0.05
CA GLY A 1 -17.84 -23.11 1.04
C GLY A 1 -16.58 -23.04 1.88
N TRP A 2 -16.04 -21.87 2.03
CA TRP A 2 -14.91 -21.54 2.88
C TRP A 2 -15.38 -21.48 4.35
N SER A 3 -15.56 -22.63 4.97
CA SER A 3 -15.85 -22.71 6.40
C SER A 3 -14.80 -23.59 7.05
N LYS A 4 -13.62 -23.00 7.29
CA LYS A 4 -12.68 -23.59 8.21
C LYS A 4 -13.00 -23.09 9.64
N LYS A 5 -12.85 -23.94 10.63
CA LYS A 5 -13.17 -23.63 12.02
C LYS A 5 -12.37 -22.41 12.48
N GLY A 6 -13.06 -21.37 12.93
CA GLY A 6 -12.47 -20.12 13.40
C GLY A 6 -12.18 -19.07 12.34
N VAL A 7 -12.24 -19.37 11.02
CA VAL A 7 -12.03 -18.43 9.94
C VAL A 7 -13.36 -17.88 9.43
N SER A 8 -13.45 -16.59 9.20
CA SER A 8 -14.59 -15.91 8.60
C SER A 8 -14.15 -14.80 7.63
N LEU A 9 -15.02 -14.44 6.69
CA LEU A 9 -14.84 -13.36 5.71
C LEU A 9 -16.06 -12.43 5.73
N PRO A 10 -16.28 -11.68 6.80
CA PRO A 10 -17.36 -10.70 6.82
C PRO A 10 -17.13 -9.59 5.80
N VAL A 11 -18.23 -8.99 5.34
CA VAL A 11 -18.18 -7.76 4.55
C VAL A 11 -17.67 -6.64 5.46
N GLU A 12 -16.57 -6.02 5.06
CA GLU A 12 -16.00 -4.85 5.73
C GLU A 12 -16.65 -3.57 5.20
N ARG A 13 -16.81 -3.51 3.86
CA ARG A 13 -17.29 -2.30 3.19
C ARG A 13 -17.93 -2.64 1.85
N GLU A 14 -18.97 -1.89 1.51
CA GLU A 14 -19.61 -1.93 0.21
C GLU A 14 -19.69 -0.51 -0.37
N VAL A 15 -19.33 -0.36 -1.65
CA VAL A 15 -19.34 0.94 -2.35
C VAL A 15 -19.91 0.75 -3.75
N ALA A 16 -21.06 1.38 -4.02
CA ALA A 16 -21.61 1.46 -5.36
C ALA A 16 -20.94 2.60 -6.15
N ARG A 17 -20.57 2.31 -7.41
CA ARG A 17 -20.04 3.27 -8.37
C ARG A 17 -20.65 3.04 -9.75
N GLY A 18 -21.62 3.85 -10.12
CA GLY A 18 -22.41 3.64 -11.34
C GLY A 18 -23.17 2.32 -11.28
N GLU A 19 -23.00 1.48 -12.28
CA GLU A 19 -23.67 0.18 -12.37
C GLU A 19 -22.90 -0.96 -11.68
N ARG A 20 -21.84 -0.65 -10.95
CA ARG A 20 -20.96 -1.60 -10.28
C ARG A 20 -20.96 -1.41 -8.78
N THR A 21 -20.88 -2.51 -8.05
CA THR A 21 -20.70 -2.52 -6.60
C THR A 21 -19.37 -3.18 -6.27
N PHE A 22 -18.57 -2.52 -5.44
CA PHE A 22 -17.32 -3.02 -4.92
C PHE A 22 -17.56 -3.47 -3.48
N VAL A 23 -17.37 -4.76 -3.23
CA VAL A 23 -17.55 -5.38 -1.90
C VAL A 23 -16.18 -5.78 -1.40
N ARG A 24 -15.78 -5.22 -0.25
CA ARG A 24 -14.55 -5.58 0.44
C ARG A 24 -14.88 -6.50 1.61
N PHE A 25 -14.14 -7.58 1.69
CA PHE A 25 -14.20 -8.54 2.78
C PHE A 25 -12.90 -8.51 3.58
N GLU A 26 -13.01 -8.64 4.89
CA GLU A 26 -11.87 -8.77 5.80
C GLU A 26 -11.77 -10.22 6.28
N GLN A 27 -10.58 -10.84 6.19
CA GLN A 27 -10.40 -12.14 6.81
C GLN A 27 -10.23 -11.99 8.32
N ARG A 28 -10.93 -12.84 9.07
CA ARG A 28 -10.81 -12.93 10.52
C ARG A 28 -10.50 -14.36 10.95
N PHE A 29 -9.69 -14.49 12.00
CA PHE A 29 -9.42 -15.72 12.69
C PHE A 29 -9.78 -15.58 14.18
N ALA A 30 -10.61 -16.47 14.72
CA ALA A 30 -11.16 -16.40 16.07
C ALA A 30 -11.75 -15.01 16.43
N GLY A 31 -12.34 -14.32 15.45
CA GLY A 31 -12.90 -12.97 15.58
C GLY A 31 -11.90 -11.83 15.42
N LEU A 32 -10.59 -12.10 15.44
CA LEU A 32 -9.55 -11.10 15.24
C LEU A 32 -9.28 -10.88 13.73
N PRO A 33 -9.08 -9.63 13.27
CA PRO A 33 -8.68 -9.37 11.90
C PRO A 33 -7.33 -10.04 11.58
N VAL A 34 -7.17 -10.51 10.33
CA VAL A 34 -5.87 -10.98 9.82
C VAL A 34 -5.25 -9.85 9.01
N PHE A 35 -4.07 -9.40 9.42
CA PHE A 35 -3.40 -8.25 8.82
C PHE A 35 -3.14 -8.45 7.31
N GLY A 36 -3.63 -7.51 6.50
CA GLY A 36 -3.48 -7.55 5.04
C GLY A 36 -4.38 -8.56 4.33
N ALA A 37 -5.11 -9.40 5.06
CA ALA A 37 -5.90 -10.47 4.47
C ALA A 37 -7.35 -10.04 4.20
N GLY A 38 -7.80 -10.29 2.97
CA GLY A 38 -9.17 -9.97 2.56
C GLY A 38 -9.47 -10.29 1.12
N ALA A 39 -10.62 -9.84 0.66
CA ALA A 39 -11.01 -9.92 -0.73
C ALA A 39 -11.72 -8.64 -1.19
N LEU A 40 -11.49 -8.26 -2.44
CA LEU A 40 -12.24 -7.21 -3.12
C LEU A 40 -12.97 -7.85 -4.30
N VAL A 41 -14.29 -7.74 -4.32
CA VAL A 41 -15.14 -8.31 -5.37
C VAL A 41 -15.87 -7.17 -6.07
N GLN A 42 -15.78 -7.13 -7.39
CA GLN A 42 -16.60 -6.24 -8.23
C GLN A 42 -17.81 -7.01 -8.74
N VAL A 43 -18.98 -6.51 -8.40
CA VAL A 43 -20.27 -7.08 -8.79
C VAL A 43 -20.92 -6.14 -9.80
N GLU A 44 -21.37 -6.70 -10.93
CA GLU A 44 -22.12 -5.99 -11.95
C GLU A 44 -23.60 -5.85 -11.54
N LYS A 45 -24.35 -5.02 -12.26
CA LYS A 45 -25.76 -4.72 -11.97
C LYS A 45 -26.68 -5.96 -12.00
N ASP A 46 -26.35 -6.96 -12.80
CA ASP A 46 -27.08 -8.23 -12.89
C ASP A 46 -26.71 -9.24 -11.79
N GLY A 47 -25.81 -8.86 -10.87
CA GLY A 47 -25.30 -9.71 -9.80
C GLY A 47 -24.12 -10.59 -10.21
N GLY A 48 -23.66 -10.50 -11.47
CA GLY A 48 -22.47 -11.20 -11.94
C GLY A 48 -21.18 -10.67 -11.30
N VAL A 49 -20.23 -11.56 -11.01
CA VAL A 49 -18.91 -11.18 -10.54
C VAL A 49 -18.02 -10.91 -11.74
N ALA A 50 -17.62 -9.63 -11.92
CA ALA A 50 -16.72 -9.23 -12.99
C ALA A 50 -15.24 -9.41 -12.65
N PHE A 51 -14.90 -9.25 -11.37
CA PHE A 51 -13.51 -9.30 -10.90
C PHE A 51 -13.47 -9.65 -9.41
N ALA A 52 -12.46 -10.41 -9.00
CA ALA A 52 -12.15 -10.66 -7.60
C ALA A 52 -10.62 -10.63 -7.40
N LEU A 53 -10.16 -9.82 -6.44
CA LEU A 53 -8.82 -9.86 -5.90
C LEU A 53 -8.90 -10.50 -4.53
N VAL A 54 -8.09 -11.55 -4.28
CA VAL A 54 -8.18 -12.35 -3.07
C VAL A 54 -6.77 -12.55 -2.49
N ASP A 55 -6.49 -11.85 -1.40
CA ASP A 55 -5.30 -11.99 -0.60
C ASP A 55 -5.73 -12.53 0.78
N VAL A 56 -5.76 -13.84 0.93
CA VAL A 56 -6.17 -14.51 2.16
C VAL A 56 -5.09 -15.48 2.63
N SER A 57 -4.98 -15.65 3.93
CA SER A 57 -4.19 -16.74 4.48
C SER A 57 -4.78 -18.07 3.97
N ARG A 58 -3.96 -18.85 3.29
CA ARG A 58 -4.32 -20.18 2.77
C ARG A 58 -3.79 -21.30 3.65
N ASP A 59 -2.69 -21.04 4.34
CA ASP A 59 -2.06 -21.94 5.28
C ASP A 59 -2.41 -21.51 6.70
N ASP A 60 -3.55 -22.02 7.16
CA ASP A 60 -4.05 -21.79 8.51
C ASP A 60 -3.59 -22.87 9.52
N ALA A 61 -2.70 -23.76 9.07
CA ALA A 61 -2.23 -24.86 9.91
C ALA A 61 -1.55 -24.35 11.20
N GLU A 62 -0.78 -23.26 11.10
CA GLU A 62 -0.15 -22.64 12.27
C GLU A 62 -1.16 -21.94 13.19
N MET A 63 -2.17 -21.27 12.63
CA MET A 63 -3.24 -20.62 13.38
C MET A 63 -4.15 -21.64 14.08
N HIS A 64 -4.24 -22.86 13.54
CA HIS A 64 -4.97 -23.97 14.14
C HIS A 64 -4.10 -24.92 14.99
N ALA A 65 -2.78 -24.66 15.05
CA ALA A 65 -1.91 -25.42 15.93
C ALA A 65 -2.36 -25.27 17.40
N GLU A 66 -2.22 -26.36 18.17
CA GLU A 66 -2.39 -26.28 19.61
C GLU A 66 -1.38 -25.28 20.18
N GLY A 67 -1.88 -24.22 20.83
CA GLY A 67 -1.06 -23.18 21.46
C GLY A 67 -0.97 -21.86 20.69
N PHE A 68 -1.72 -21.66 19.59
CA PHE A 68 -1.83 -20.30 19.05
C PHE A 68 -2.62 -19.42 20.02
N GLU A 69 -1.90 -18.49 20.65
CA GLU A 69 -2.45 -17.58 21.63
C GLU A 69 -3.27 -16.47 20.96
N THR A 70 -4.53 -16.33 21.33
CA THR A 70 -5.43 -15.24 20.88
C THR A 70 -5.60 -14.14 21.94
N ALA A 71 -4.91 -14.27 23.07
CA ALA A 71 -4.86 -13.28 24.15
C ALA A 71 -3.47 -12.64 24.20
N ALA A 72 -3.42 -11.30 24.20
CA ALA A 72 -2.17 -10.58 24.29
C ALA A 72 -1.55 -10.69 25.68
N ALA A 73 -0.25 -11.01 25.77
CA ALA A 73 0.52 -10.96 27.01
C ALA A 73 1.01 -9.54 27.32
N THR A 74 1.23 -8.70 26.30
CA THR A 74 1.59 -7.29 26.45
C THR A 74 0.38 -6.38 26.27
N GLY A 75 0.37 -5.24 26.97
CA GLY A 75 -0.72 -4.27 26.86
C GLY A 75 -0.60 -3.32 25.68
N PRO A 76 -1.71 -2.65 25.28
CA PRO A 76 -1.70 -1.69 24.18
C PRO A 76 -0.75 -0.50 24.44
N GLY A 77 -0.55 -0.07 25.66
CA GLY A 77 0.39 1.00 26.00
C GLY A 77 1.85 0.66 25.68
N SER A 78 2.27 -0.60 25.91
CA SER A 78 3.60 -1.07 25.50
C SER A 78 3.75 -1.07 23.98
N ALA A 79 2.70 -1.44 23.26
CA ALA A 79 2.69 -1.42 21.81
C ALA A 79 2.82 0.01 21.24
N VAL A 80 2.13 0.99 21.85
CA VAL A 80 2.30 2.42 21.48
C VAL A 80 3.75 2.87 21.67
N THR A 81 4.36 2.50 22.83
CA THR A 81 5.75 2.86 23.11
C THR A 81 6.71 2.27 22.08
N ALA A 82 6.54 0.98 21.75
CA ALA A 82 7.37 0.31 20.74
C ALA A 82 7.17 0.93 19.35
N ALA A 83 5.92 1.25 18.98
CA ALA A 83 5.60 1.86 17.70
C ALA A 83 6.21 3.27 17.54
N LEU A 84 6.14 4.10 18.58
CA LEU A 84 6.77 5.42 18.57
C LEU A 84 8.29 5.33 18.52
N GLY A 85 8.89 4.30 19.15
CA GLY A 85 10.32 4.01 19.06
C GLY A 85 10.79 3.55 17.67
N ALA A 86 9.87 3.03 16.83
CA ALA A 86 10.16 2.61 15.46
C ALA A 86 10.05 3.75 14.42
N VAL A 87 9.59 4.94 14.82
CA VAL A 87 9.52 6.11 13.94
C VAL A 87 10.93 6.68 13.76
N PRO A 88 11.30 7.14 12.54
CA PRO A 88 12.57 7.83 12.34
C PRO A 88 12.76 9.02 13.30
N PRO A 89 13.97 9.21 13.86
CA PRO A 89 14.21 10.26 14.82
C PRO A 89 14.08 11.66 14.18
N GLY A 90 13.61 12.62 14.98
CA GLY A 90 13.54 14.03 14.57
C GLY A 90 12.22 14.48 13.96
N ALA A 91 11.25 13.59 13.78
CA ALA A 91 9.92 13.96 13.29
C ALA A 91 9.10 14.64 14.40
N PRO A 92 8.63 15.88 14.21
CA PRO A 92 7.87 16.60 15.24
C PRO A 92 6.43 16.10 15.30
N GLY A 93 5.81 16.19 16.49
CA GLY A 93 4.37 16.02 16.65
C GLY A 93 3.82 14.62 16.38
N VAL A 94 4.65 13.58 16.38
CA VAL A 94 4.21 12.20 16.12
C VAL A 94 3.37 11.69 17.28
N SER A 95 2.21 11.14 16.93
CA SER A 95 1.31 10.43 17.83
C SER A 95 0.92 9.07 17.26
N ALA A 96 0.55 8.14 18.12
CA ALA A 96 0.06 6.81 17.72
C ALA A 96 -1.46 6.74 17.82
N ASP A 97 -2.09 6.05 16.86
CA ASP A 97 -3.50 5.67 16.94
C ASP A 97 -3.70 4.60 18.04
N GLU A 98 -4.94 4.34 18.40
CA GLU A 98 -5.30 3.25 19.31
C GLU A 98 -4.87 1.90 18.69
N PRO A 99 -4.10 1.08 19.44
CA PRO A 99 -3.65 -0.23 18.97
C PRO A 99 -4.80 -1.20 18.73
N VAL A 100 -4.77 -1.91 17.60
CA VAL A 100 -5.74 -2.95 17.26
C VAL A 100 -5.07 -4.32 17.32
N LEU A 101 -5.66 -5.26 18.08
CA LEU A 101 -5.16 -6.61 18.14
C LEU A 101 -5.53 -7.38 16.88
N MET A 102 -4.52 -7.97 16.21
CA MET A 102 -4.67 -8.65 14.93
C MET A 102 -3.84 -9.94 14.89
N VAL A 103 -4.17 -10.80 13.95
CA VAL A 103 -3.29 -11.93 13.57
C VAL A 103 -2.39 -11.46 12.43
N TYR A 104 -1.08 -11.62 12.57
CA TYR A 104 -0.11 -11.42 11.50
C TYR A 104 0.32 -12.77 10.94
N GLU A 105 -0.07 -13.03 9.70
CA GLU A 105 0.35 -14.16 8.88
C GLU A 105 1.28 -13.65 7.78
N PRO A 106 2.61 -13.82 7.93
CA PRO A 106 3.57 -13.20 7.01
C PRO A 106 3.37 -13.56 5.54
N SER A 107 2.90 -14.77 5.24
CA SER A 107 2.70 -15.25 3.87
C SER A 107 1.65 -14.46 3.09
N VAL A 108 0.69 -13.84 3.76
CA VAL A 108 -0.35 -13.00 3.15
C VAL A 108 0.25 -11.81 2.40
N ILE A 109 1.34 -11.25 2.94
CA ILE A 109 2.05 -10.12 2.33
C ILE A 109 3.39 -10.51 1.69
N GLY A 110 3.57 -11.81 1.42
CA GLY A 110 4.75 -12.33 0.74
C GLY A 110 6.02 -12.45 1.60
N ASN A 111 5.90 -12.34 2.91
CA ASN A 111 6.99 -12.54 3.86
C ASN A 111 7.05 -13.98 4.35
N ALA A 112 8.19 -14.40 4.89
CA ALA A 112 8.37 -15.67 5.56
C ALA A 112 8.32 -15.50 7.08
N GLY A 113 7.93 -16.54 7.80
CA GLY A 113 7.90 -16.60 9.26
C GLY A 113 6.62 -17.17 9.82
N PRO A 114 6.57 -17.42 11.12
CA PRO A 114 5.39 -17.99 11.78
C PRO A 114 4.28 -16.95 11.98
N SER A 115 3.05 -17.43 11.96
CA SER A 115 1.88 -16.65 12.36
C SER A 115 1.97 -16.24 13.82
N ARG A 116 1.57 -15.01 14.13
CA ARG A 116 1.61 -14.49 15.51
C ARG A 116 0.51 -13.48 15.78
N LEU A 117 0.20 -13.30 17.05
CA LEU A 117 -0.67 -12.24 17.52
C LEU A 117 0.14 -10.94 17.62
N VAL A 118 -0.40 -9.86 17.08
CA VAL A 118 0.27 -8.55 17.05
C VAL A 118 -0.68 -7.43 17.44
N TRP A 119 -0.12 -6.36 17.99
CA TRP A 119 -0.73 -5.07 18.06
C TRP A 119 -0.40 -4.29 16.77
N HIS A 120 -1.38 -3.99 15.97
CA HIS A 120 -1.26 -3.05 14.84
C HIS A 120 -1.39 -1.63 15.38
N VAL A 121 -0.34 -0.84 15.17
CA VAL A 121 -0.28 0.57 15.59
C VAL A 121 0.10 1.41 14.38
N ARG A 122 -0.57 2.53 14.20
CA ARG A 122 -0.20 3.51 13.19
C ARG A 122 0.29 4.77 13.91
N ALA A 123 1.52 5.20 13.62
CA ALA A 123 2.11 6.41 14.13
C ALA A 123 2.13 7.47 13.01
N ARG A 124 1.59 8.66 13.29
CA ARG A 124 1.43 9.74 12.32
C ARG A 124 1.75 11.09 12.94
N ASN A 125 2.12 12.05 12.09
CA ASN A 125 2.17 13.45 12.47
C ASN A 125 1.17 14.30 11.66
N PRO A 126 0.84 15.52 12.11
CA PRO A 126 -0.09 16.40 11.43
C PRO A 126 0.38 16.84 10.04
N GLU A 127 1.69 16.92 9.82
CA GLU A 127 2.32 17.34 8.56
C GLU A 127 2.16 16.28 7.46
N GLY A 128 1.93 15.01 7.84
CA GLY A 128 1.72 13.90 6.90
C GLY A 128 3.00 13.31 6.31
N ASP A 129 4.16 13.75 6.75
CA ASP A 129 5.47 13.21 6.37
C ASP A 129 5.89 11.99 7.21
N VAL A 130 5.13 11.68 8.27
CA VAL A 130 5.18 10.43 9.03
C VAL A 130 3.84 9.75 8.97
N ASN A 131 3.83 8.53 8.47
CA ASN A 131 2.72 7.59 8.53
C ASN A 131 3.30 6.18 8.61
N GLN A 132 3.71 5.78 9.82
CA GLN A 132 4.37 4.51 10.06
C GLN A 132 3.36 3.48 10.52
N VAL A 133 3.32 2.34 9.85
CA VAL A 133 2.61 1.15 10.30
C VAL A 133 3.57 0.27 11.05
N VAL A 134 3.21 -0.13 12.25
CA VAL A 134 4.04 -0.97 13.12
C VAL A 134 3.20 -2.12 13.65
N LEU A 135 3.68 -3.34 13.44
CA LEU A 135 3.15 -4.54 14.09
C LEU A 135 4.07 -4.90 15.23
N VAL A 136 3.53 -4.88 16.45
CA VAL A 136 4.25 -5.22 17.67
C VAL A 136 3.76 -6.58 18.15
N ASP A 137 4.67 -7.52 18.31
CA ASP A 137 4.36 -8.86 18.81
C ASP A 137 3.67 -8.78 20.18
N ALA A 138 2.46 -9.32 20.28
CA ALA A 138 1.63 -9.22 21.47
C ALA A 138 2.10 -10.10 22.62
N SER A 139 3.07 -10.97 22.40
CA SER A 139 3.69 -11.81 23.43
C SER A 139 4.98 -11.18 23.98
N SER A 140 5.88 -10.72 23.11
CA SER A 140 7.19 -10.21 23.48
C SER A 140 7.25 -8.68 23.62
N GLY A 141 6.39 -7.94 22.92
CA GLY A 141 6.48 -6.48 22.79
C GLY A 141 7.50 -5.99 21.77
N GLU A 142 8.14 -6.90 21.04
CA GLU A 142 9.10 -6.55 19.97
C GLU A 142 8.41 -6.15 18.67
N VAL A 143 9.06 -5.31 17.89
CA VAL A 143 8.55 -4.94 16.56
C VAL A 143 8.72 -6.11 15.59
N ALA A 144 7.59 -6.67 15.13
CA ALA A 144 7.56 -7.77 14.17
C ALA A 144 7.63 -7.29 12.73
N LEU A 145 7.05 -6.12 12.43
CA LEU A 145 7.06 -5.47 11.11
C LEU A 145 6.93 -3.96 11.31
N SER A 146 7.68 -3.19 10.54
CA SER A 146 7.52 -1.74 10.48
C SER A 146 7.80 -1.24 9.07
N TYR A 147 6.92 -0.38 8.53
CA TYR A 147 7.11 0.26 7.24
C TYR A 147 6.40 1.61 7.18
N SER A 148 6.92 2.50 6.34
CA SER A 148 6.28 3.78 6.06
C SER A 148 5.11 3.60 5.09
N ASP A 149 3.94 4.12 5.44
CA ASP A 149 2.75 4.25 4.59
C ASP A 149 2.53 5.73 4.20
N VAL A 150 3.60 6.54 4.22
CA VAL A 150 3.55 7.90 3.69
C VAL A 150 3.29 7.80 2.21
N LYS A 151 2.18 8.35 1.79
CA LYS A 151 1.85 8.47 0.37
C LYS A 151 2.60 9.69 -0.16
N HIS A 152 3.75 9.46 -0.78
CA HIS A 152 4.42 10.54 -1.49
C HIS A 152 3.52 11.04 -2.62
N ALA A 153 3.39 12.36 -2.75
CA ALA A 153 2.68 12.94 -3.88
C ALA A 153 3.35 12.48 -5.19
N LYS A 154 2.59 12.36 -6.27
CA LYS A 154 3.15 12.13 -7.60
C LYS A 154 4.39 13.01 -7.80
N ASN A 155 5.46 12.42 -8.29
CA ASN A 155 6.71 13.11 -8.56
C ASN A 155 7.13 12.85 -10.01
N ARG A 156 6.51 13.57 -10.92
CA ARG A 156 6.80 13.46 -12.36
C ARG A 156 7.87 14.46 -12.76
N GLN A 157 8.84 14.00 -13.54
CA GLN A 157 9.92 14.80 -14.06
C GLN A 157 10.09 14.49 -15.54
N ILE A 158 9.77 15.44 -16.41
CA ILE A 158 9.83 15.28 -17.85
C ILE A 158 11.02 16.06 -18.40
N TYR A 159 11.91 15.32 -19.02
CA TYR A 159 13.12 15.85 -19.68
C TYR A 159 12.89 15.88 -21.18
N ASP A 160 13.27 16.97 -21.81
CA ASP A 160 13.18 17.16 -23.24
C ASP A 160 14.57 17.13 -23.85
N ALA A 161 14.83 16.16 -24.71
CA ALA A 161 16.07 16.03 -25.45
C ALA A 161 16.11 16.90 -26.72
N ASN A 162 14.98 17.54 -27.07
CA ASN A 162 14.86 18.47 -28.18
C ASN A 162 15.40 17.94 -29.53
N ASN A 163 15.25 16.63 -29.78
CA ASN A 163 15.75 15.93 -30.97
C ASN A 163 17.29 16.09 -31.16
N VAL A 164 18.03 16.30 -30.09
CA VAL A 164 19.50 16.35 -30.15
C VAL A 164 20.06 14.95 -29.91
N PRO A 165 20.80 14.38 -30.90
CA PRO A 165 21.32 13.02 -30.77
C PRO A 165 22.18 12.82 -29.54
N GLY A 166 21.91 11.73 -28.80
CA GLY A 166 22.62 11.36 -27.58
C GLY A 166 22.35 12.28 -26.37
N SER A 167 21.50 13.31 -26.49
CA SER A 167 21.16 14.20 -25.39
C SER A 167 20.26 13.50 -24.40
N LEU A 168 20.58 13.59 -23.10
CA LEU A 168 19.70 13.15 -22.04
C LEU A 168 18.55 14.12 -21.74
N GLY A 169 18.58 15.30 -22.39
CA GLY A 169 17.58 16.33 -22.24
C GLY A 169 17.74 17.18 -20.99
N THR A 170 16.99 18.28 -20.94
CA THR A 170 16.87 19.14 -19.77
C THR A 170 15.50 18.95 -19.12
N LEU A 171 15.42 19.10 -17.80
CA LEU A 171 14.15 19.08 -17.08
C LEU A 171 13.32 20.29 -17.50
N VAL A 172 12.15 20.05 -18.13
CA VAL A 172 11.26 21.09 -18.64
C VAL A 172 9.92 21.15 -17.94
N ARG A 173 9.52 20.05 -17.30
CA ARG A 173 8.30 20.02 -16.49
C ARG A 173 8.46 19.09 -15.32
N SER A 174 8.18 19.58 -14.10
CA SER A 174 8.12 18.81 -12.86
C SER A 174 6.68 18.72 -12.34
N GLU A 175 6.47 17.98 -11.26
CA GLU A 175 5.16 17.87 -10.60
C GLU A 175 4.62 19.25 -10.25
N GLY A 176 3.32 19.48 -10.55
CA GLY A 176 2.65 20.76 -10.36
C GLY A 176 3.05 21.87 -11.37
N GLY A 177 4.03 21.61 -12.22
CA GLY A 177 4.46 22.57 -13.24
C GLY A 177 3.41 22.82 -14.34
N ALA A 178 3.34 24.06 -14.80
CA ALA A 178 2.45 24.44 -15.90
C ALA A 178 2.75 23.67 -17.19
N ALA A 179 1.77 23.60 -18.10
CA ALA A 179 1.98 23.05 -19.43
C ALA A 179 3.05 23.85 -20.18
N THR A 180 3.91 23.13 -20.92
CA THR A 180 5.04 23.71 -21.64
C THR A 180 4.67 24.19 -23.04
N GLY A 181 3.52 23.69 -23.58
CA GLY A 181 3.14 23.86 -25.00
C GLY A 181 3.86 22.91 -25.93
N ILE A 182 4.77 22.06 -25.43
CA ILE A 182 5.42 21.00 -26.21
C ILE A 182 4.58 19.73 -26.03
N SER A 183 3.92 19.28 -27.11
CA SER A 183 2.96 18.19 -27.08
C SER A 183 3.50 16.94 -26.40
N ASP A 184 4.71 16.50 -26.76
CA ASP A 184 5.31 15.27 -26.21
C ASP A 184 5.59 15.36 -24.71
N VAL A 185 6.00 16.54 -24.24
CA VAL A 185 6.23 16.82 -22.81
C VAL A 185 4.92 16.76 -22.05
N ASP A 186 3.89 17.43 -22.57
CA ASP A 186 2.63 17.58 -21.88
C ASP A 186 1.82 16.28 -21.87
N LEU A 187 1.88 15.49 -22.96
CA LEU A 187 1.29 14.15 -23.03
C LEU A 187 2.00 13.16 -22.11
N ALA A 188 3.35 13.14 -22.08
CA ALA A 188 4.10 12.28 -21.19
C ALA A 188 3.77 12.59 -19.72
N TYR A 189 3.68 13.87 -19.37
CA TYR A 189 3.28 14.30 -18.04
C TYR A 189 1.87 13.82 -17.68
N GLN A 190 0.90 13.94 -18.60
CA GLN A 190 -0.47 13.47 -18.39
C GLN A 190 -0.52 11.95 -18.22
N TYR A 191 0.05 11.17 -19.15
CA TYR A 191 -0.03 9.71 -19.12
C TYR A 191 0.67 9.09 -17.91
N PHE A 192 1.79 9.66 -17.46
CA PHE A 192 2.40 9.24 -16.21
C PHE A 192 1.49 9.51 -15.01
N GLY A 193 0.76 10.65 -15.02
CA GLY A 193 -0.24 10.95 -14.01
C GLY A 193 -1.38 9.94 -13.99
N ASP A 194 -1.96 9.67 -15.15
CA ASP A 194 -3.09 8.73 -15.31
C ASP A 194 -2.68 7.31 -14.89
N THR A 195 -1.47 6.89 -15.28
CA THR A 195 -0.90 5.58 -14.88
C THR A 195 -0.68 5.51 -13.37
N TYR A 196 -0.06 6.52 -12.78
CA TYR A 196 0.12 6.59 -11.34
C TYR A 196 -1.22 6.52 -10.60
N ASP A 197 -2.21 7.34 -10.99
CA ASP A 197 -3.53 7.39 -10.37
C ASP A 197 -4.27 6.05 -10.48
N PHE A 198 -4.13 5.35 -11.59
CA PHE A 198 -4.69 4.03 -11.76
C PHE A 198 -4.12 3.04 -10.74
N TYR A 199 -2.79 2.91 -10.65
CA TYR A 199 -2.15 1.97 -9.73
C TYR A 199 -2.34 2.37 -8.27
N PHE A 200 -2.26 3.65 -7.98
CA PHE A 200 -2.47 4.18 -6.64
C PHE A 200 -3.91 3.96 -6.16
N THR A 201 -4.91 4.28 -7.00
CA THR A 201 -6.32 4.18 -6.62
C THR A 201 -6.79 2.72 -6.52
N ARG A 202 -6.29 1.85 -7.41
CA ARG A 202 -6.72 0.45 -7.51
C ARG A 202 -6.00 -0.46 -6.54
N PHE A 203 -4.71 -0.24 -6.32
CA PHE A 203 -3.83 -1.16 -5.63
C PHE A 203 -3.10 -0.52 -4.44
N GLY A 204 -3.28 0.77 -4.18
CA GLY A 204 -2.54 1.51 -3.16
C GLY A 204 -1.04 1.62 -3.47
N ARG A 205 -0.63 1.31 -4.72
CA ARG A 205 0.77 1.28 -5.12
C ARG A 205 1.27 2.70 -5.41
N ASP A 206 2.23 3.13 -4.62
CA ASP A 206 2.86 4.44 -4.75
C ASP A 206 4.06 4.36 -5.72
N SER A 207 3.87 4.84 -6.95
CA SER A 207 4.84 4.77 -8.03
C SER A 207 5.18 3.33 -8.50
N TYR A 208 6.19 3.18 -9.37
CA TYR A 208 6.59 1.88 -9.94
C TYR A 208 7.29 0.96 -8.92
N ASP A 209 7.91 1.53 -7.90
CA ASP A 209 8.62 0.80 -6.83
C ASP A 209 7.76 0.52 -5.59
N GLY A 210 6.56 1.13 -5.50
CA GLY A 210 5.68 1.06 -4.33
C GLY A 210 6.09 2.00 -3.19
N ALA A 211 7.15 2.81 -3.35
CA ALA A 211 7.75 3.67 -2.35
C ALA A 211 7.82 5.15 -2.75
N GLY A 212 7.12 5.55 -3.82
CA GLY A 212 7.01 6.95 -4.25
C GLY A 212 8.20 7.47 -5.07
N ALA A 213 8.97 6.60 -5.72
CA ALA A 213 10.06 7.03 -6.58
C ALA A 213 9.59 7.97 -7.70
N ALA A 214 10.46 8.90 -8.07
CA ALA A 214 10.18 9.85 -9.15
C ALA A 214 9.94 9.14 -10.49
N LEU A 215 8.86 9.53 -11.17
CA LEU A 215 8.54 9.08 -12.53
C LEU A 215 9.27 9.95 -13.54
N LEU A 216 10.34 9.41 -14.11
CA LEU A 216 11.21 10.11 -15.04
C LEU A 216 10.86 9.73 -16.47
N ALA A 217 10.52 10.71 -17.32
CA ALA A 217 10.39 10.52 -18.75
C ALA A 217 11.40 11.38 -19.50
N ARG A 218 11.86 10.86 -20.62
CA ARG A 218 12.59 11.62 -21.63
C ARG A 218 11.79 11.58 -22.92
N VAL A 219 11.49 12.77 -23.44
CA VAL A 219 10.77 12.91 -24.71
C VAL A 219 11.68 13.50 -25.78
N ARG A 220 11.31 13.32 -27.02
CA ARG A 220 12.06 13.76 -28.18
C ARG A 220 13.54 13.30 -28.14
N TYR A 221 13.74 12.09 -27.60
CA TYR A 221 15.05 11.46 -27.54
C TYR A 221 15.35 10.72 -28.84
N CYS A 222 16.56 10.89 -29.34
CA CYS A 222 17.08 10.10 -30.41
C CYS A 222 18.54 9.69 -30.11
N GLU A 223 18.89 8.49 -30.52
CA GLU A 223 20.22 7.93 -30.22
C GLU A 223 21.29 8.47 -31.16
N THR A 224 20.92 8.59 -32.43
CA THR A 224 21.80 9.08 -33.49
C THR A 224 21.07 10.06 -34.41
N THR A 225 21.82 10.85 -35.23
CA THR A 225 21.28 11.86 -36.17
C THR A 225 20.23 11.27 -37.12
N GLY A 226 20.32 9.98 -37.45
CA GLY A 226 19.36 9.32 -38.36
C GLY A 226 18.12 8.75 -37.66
N SER A 227 18.06 8.76 -36.31
CA SER A 227 16.94 8.26 -35.51
C SER A 227 16.05 9.36 -34.91
N CYS A 228 16.36 10.61 -35.16
CA CYS A 228 15.50 11.73 -34.78
C CYS A 228 14.25 11.79 -35.65
N PRO A 229 13.03 11.97 -35.06
CA PRO A 229 11.79 12.15 -35.80
C PRO A 229 11.74 13.50 -36.50
#